data_e6c3e96d566395fd53c7ec67f7a2d464
#
_entry.id   e6c3e96d566395fd53c7ec67f7a2d464
#
_cell.length_a   1.000
_cell.length_b   1.000
_cell.length_c   1.000
_cell.angle_alpha   90.00
_cell.angle_beta   90.00
_cell.angle_gamma   90.00
#
_symmetry.space_group_name_H-M   'P 1'
#
loop_
_entity.id
_entity.type
_entity.pdbx_description
1 polymer ?
#
loop_
_entity_poly.entity_id
_entity_poly.type
_entity_poly.pdbx_seq_one_letter_code
_entity_poly.pdbx_strand_id
1 'polypeptide(L)'
;DLIWSGQAMSTETVMAWELEPMTFAGESSPLTVRDVIARHDGEIWLQREKTQHRAFFRLLLPSAAPQDQVEAATYLKGESRPEYYDFDLFKRIEGTHELDDRLLSELAFTVFDTETTGLNPSEGDEIIQIGATRIVNGKLLKSESFDQLVDPLRELPEASTKIHGITPEMLVGQPPMSKVLPAFHAFAEDTVLVAHNAAFDMRFLQLKEEGTGICFDQPVLDTLLLSAVLHPSQESHRLEAISERMGVNIMGRHTAIGDAIVTGEVFLRMIPLLAEMGIRT
;
A
#
# COMPACT_ATOMS: atom_id res chain seq x y z
N ASP A 1 -22.20 1.90 -19.24
CA ASP A 1 -23.32 2.84 -19.20
C ASP A 1 -24.27 2.48 -18.06
N LEU A 2 -24.65 3.47 -17.23
CA LEU A 2 -25.70 3.32 -16.22
C LEU A 2 -27.00 3.79 -16.83
N ILE A 3 -27.92 2.86 -17.05
CA ILE A 3 -29.20 3.13 -17.73
C ILE A 3 -30.32 3.08 -16.69
N TRP A 4 -31.18 4.07 -16.68
CA TRP A 4 -32.40 4.05 -15.87
C TRP A 4 -33.63 4.45 -16.70
N SER A 5 -34.79 4.03 -16.24
CA SER A 5 -36.11 4.46 -16.79
C SER A 5 -36.76 5.43 -15.83
N GLY A 6 -36.96 6.65 -16.24
CA GLY A 6 -37.58 7.71 -15.44
C GLY A 6 -37.61 9.05 -16.15
N GLN A 7 -38.07 10.11 -15.46
CA GLN A 7 -38.04 11.47 -15.99
C GLN A 7 -36.61 11.92 -16.31
N ALA A 8 -36.42 12.55 -17.46
CA ALA A 8 -35.11 13.07 -17.84
C ALA A 8 -34.70 14.19 -16.89
N MET A 9 -33.56 14.07 -16.28
CA MET A 9 -32.94 15.11 -15.45
C MET A 9 -32.51 16.28 -16.35
N SER A 10 -32.59 17.51 -15.85
CA SER A 10 -32.02 18.66 -16.54
C SER A 10 -30.49 18.64 -16.46
N THR A 11 -29.80 19.28 -17.40
CA THR A 11 -28.35 19.42 -17.36
C THR A 11 -27.89 20.15 -16.10
N GLU A 12 -28.65 21.13 -15.64
CA GLU A 12 -28.37 21.87 -14.39
C GLU A 12 -28.49 20.99 -13.17
N THR A 13 -29.48 20.10 -13.10
CA THR A 13 -29.62 19.13 -12.02
C THR A 13 -28.45 18.15 -11.97
N VAL A 14 -28.00 17.69 -13.14
CA VAL A 14 -26.84 16.79 -13.24
C VAL A 14 -25.55 17.49 -12.78
N MET A 15 -25.32 18.73 -13.22
CA MET A 15 -24.14 19.50 -12.78
C MET A 15 -24.13 19.78 -11.28
N ALA A 16 -25.31 20.08 -10.70
CA ALA A 16 -25.45 20.28 -9.27
C ALA A 16 -25.13 18.98 -8.50
N TRP A 17 -25.68 17.86 -8.96
CA TRP A 17 -25.50 16.55 -8.35
C TRP A 17 -24.03 16.06 -8.40
N GLU A 18 -23.30 16.33 -9.48
CA GLU A 18 -21.88 15.99 -9.58
C GLU A 18 -21.01 16.69 -8.52
N LEU A 19 -21.48 17.82 -7.97
CA LEU A 19 -20.79 18.62 -6.97
C LEU A 19 -21.31 18.39 -5.54
N GLU A 20 -22.34 17.56 -5.36
CA GLU A 20 -22.83 17.20 -4.03
C GLU A 20 -21.92 16.17 -3.37
N PRO A 21 -21.66 16.29 -2.06
CA PRO A 21 -20.95 15.27 -1.29
C PRO A 21 -21.61 13.91 -1.42
N MET A 22 -20.82 12.89 -1.69
CA MET A 22 -21.34 11.52 -1.84
C MET A 22 -21.78 10.97 -0.48
N THR A 23 -22.95 10.30 -0.46
CA THR A 23 -23.48 9.63 0.74
C THR A 23 -23.58 8.14 0.45
N PHE A 24 -22.98 7.33 1.31
CA PHE A 24 -23.07 5.89 1.23
C PHE A 24 -23.45 5.29 2.59
N ALA A 25 -24.47 4.46 2.62
CA ALA A 25 -24.98 3.81 3.83
C ALA A 25 -25.31 4.78 5.01
N GLY A 26 -25.65 6.05 4.70
CA GLY A 26 -25.96 7.08 5.69
C GLY A 26 -24.77 7.90 6.15
N GLU A 27 -23.56 7.58 5.71
CA GLU A 27 -22.34 8.36 5.95
C GLU A 27 -22.07 9.31 4.80
N SER A 28 -21.69 10.56 5.11
CA SER A 28 -21.35 11.57 4.13
C SER A 28 -19.84 11.58 3.89
N SER A 29 -19.44 11.40 2.63
CA SER A 29 -18.05 11.57 2.22
C SER A 29 -17.80 13.02 1.81
N PRO A 30 -16.62 13.62 2.10
CA PRO A 30 -16.29 14.94 1.57
C PRO A 30 -16.07 14.95 0.04
N LEU A 31 -15.95 13.76 -0.57
CA LEU A 31 -15.72 13.61 -2.00
C LEU A 31 -17.02 13.75 -2.79
N THR A 32 -16.94 14.46 -3.91
CA THR A 32 -17.98 14.57 -4.91
C THR A 32 -17.77 13.54 -6.02
N VAL A 33 -18.81 13.30 -6.82
CA VAL A 33 -18.68 12.45 -8.03
C VAL A 33 -17.58 13.00 -8.95
N ARG A 34 -17.50 14.32 -9.10
CA ARG A 34 -16.48 14.99 -9.91
C ARG A 34 -15.06 14.73 -9.40
N ASP A 35 -14.84 14.77 -8.08
CA ASP A 35 -13.53 14.50 -7.49
C ASP A 35 -13.08 13.06 -7.76
N VAL A 36 -14.00 12.10 -7.62
CA VAL A 36 -13.71 10.69 -7.88
C VAL A 36 -13.37 10.46 -9.35
N ILE A 37 -14.15 11.05 -10.27
CA ILE A 37 -13.92 10.91 -11.71
C ILE A 37 -12.59 11.55 -12.12
N ALA A 38 -12.28 12.75 -11.60
CA ALA A 38 -11.01 13.43 -11.88
C ALA A 38 -9.78 12.64 -11.37
N ARG A 39 -9.89 12.00 -10.21
CA ARG A 39 -8.81 11.13 -9.68
C ARG A 39 -8.46 9.96 -10.59
N HIS A 40 -9.42 9.51 -11.38
CA HIS A 40 -9.23 8.38 -12.29
C HIS A 40 -8.99 8.81 -13.73
N ASP A 41 -8.66 10.08 -13.99
CA ASP A 41 -8.53 10.65 -15.34
C ASP A 41 -9.73 10.31 -16.22
N GLY A 42 -10.91 10.25 -15.60
CA GLY A 42 -12.14 9.86 -16.25
C GLY A 42 -13.02 11.03 -16.62
N GLU A 43 -14.08 10.74 -17.33
CA GLU A 43 -15.15 11.69 -17.67
C GLU A 43 -16.51 11.05 -17.46
N ILE A 44 -17.50 11.86 -17.01
CA ILE A 44 -18.89 11.44 -16.86
C ILE A 44 -19.81 12.48 -17.49
N TRP A 45 -20.83 12.01 -18.20
CA TRP A 45 -21.86 12.91 -18.72
C TRP A 45 -23.20 12.21 -18.90
N LEU A 46 -24.25 13.00 -18.91
CA LEU A 46 -25.61 12.55 -19.26
C LEU A 46 -25.79 12.53 -20.76
N GLN A 47 -26.04 11.36 -21.33
CA GLN A 47 -26.42 11.20 -22.73
C GLN A 47 -27.91 10.90 -22.87
N ARG A 48 -28.56 11.55 -23.84
CA ARG A 48 -29.98 11.36 -24.16
C ARG A 48 -30.13 10.78 -25.57
N GLU A 49 -30.80 9.69 -25.66
CA GLU A 49 -31.15 9.06 -26.94
C GLU A 49 -32.59 9.36 -27.26
N LYS A 50 -32.79 10.38 -28.15
CA LYS A 50 -34.12 10.92 -28.49
C LYS A 50 -35.02 9.88 -29.16
N THR A 51 -34.45 8.97 -29.94
CA THR A 51 -35.17 7.94 -30.69
C THR A 51 -35.75 6.83 -29.83
N GLN A 52 -35.15 6.54 -28.68
CA GLN A 52 -35.59 5.48 -27.77
C GLN A 52 -36.15 6.00 -26.45
N HIS A 53 -36.26 7.32 -26.29
CA HIS A 53 -36.69 7.98 -25.05
C HIS A 53 -35.91 7.48 -23.82
N ARG A 54 -34.58 7.23 -23.96
CA ARG A 54 -33.69 6.81 -22.92
C ARG A 54 -32.71 7.91 -22.51
N ALA A 55 -32.37 7.93 -21.25
CA ALA A 55 -31.26 8.71 -20.73
C ALA A 55 -30.33 7.78 -19.92
N PHE A 56 -29.03 8.01 -20.01
CA PHE A 56 -28.04 7.24 -19.29
C PHE A 56 -26.80 8.07 -18.99
N PHE A 57 -26.16 7.79 -17.90
CA PHE A 57 -24.82 8.31 -17.63
C PHE A 57 -23.80 7.45 -18.36
N ARG A 58 -22.94 8.13 -19.09
CA ARG A 58 -21.76 7.50 -19.68
C ARG A 58 -20.55 7.88 -18.84
N LEU A 59 -19.84 6.87 -18.39
CA LEU A 59 -18.61 6.98 -17.65
C LEU A 59 -17.48 6.43 -18.54
N LEU A 60 -16.47 7.24 -18.78
CA LEU A 60 -15.23 6.84 -19.42
C LEU A 60 -14.14 6.83 -18.35
N LEU A 61 -13.41 5.74 -18.27
CA LEU A 61 -12.21 5.60 -17.46
C LEU A 61 -11.08 5.12 -18.37
N PRO A 62 -9.84 5.56 -18.17
CA PRO A 62 -8.70 4.97 -18.87
C PRO A 62 -8.68 3.46 -18.66
N SER A 63 -8.42 2.72 -19.73
CA SER A 63 -8.20 1.28 -19.59
C SER A 63 -6.90 1.05 -18.84
N ALA A 64 -6.95 0.24 -17.78
CA ALA A 64 -5.71 -0.23 -17.19
C ALA A 64 -4.87 -0.91 -18.27
N ALA A 65 -3.59 -0.55 -18.36
CA ALA A 65 -2.68 -1.27 -19.24
C ALA A 65 -2.76 -2.76 -18.88
N PRO A 66 -2.76 -3.67 -19.87
CA PRO A 66 -2.68 -5.09 -19.60
C PRO A 66 -1.46 -5.33 -18.72
N GLN A 67 -1.64 -5.74 -17.48
CA GLN A 67 -0.54 -6.28 -16.71
C GLN A 67 -0.18 -7.60 -17.38
N ASP A 68 1.03 -7.70 -17.90
CA ASP A 68 1.57 -8.97 -18.35
C ASP A 68 1.45 -9.94 -17.16
N GLN A 69 0.68 -11.00 -17.35
CA GLN A 69 0.60 -12.08 -16.37
C GLN A 69 1.95 -12.79 -16.41
N VAL A 70 2.85 -12.38 -15.53
CA VAL A 70 4.10 -13.09 -15.33
C VAL A 70 3.76 -14.40 -14.63
N GLU A 71 4.14 -15.52 -15.25
CA GLU A 71 3.84 -16.84 -14.70
C GLU A 71 4.42 -16.96 -13.29
N ALA A 72 3.57 -17.26 -12.32
CA ALA A 72 3.90 -17.40 -10.89
C ALA A 72 5.05 -18.40 -10.63
N ALA A 73 5.31 -19.32 -11.55
CA ALA A 73 6.39 -20.30 -11.44
C ALA A 73 7.82 -19.71 -11.56
N THR A 74 7.97 -18.51 -12.11
CA THR A 74 9.28 -17.89 -12.29
C THR A 74 9.81 -17.24 -11.01
N TYR A 75 8.95 -16.96 -10.03
CA TYR A 75 9.27 -16.21 -8.82
C TYR A 75 9.54 -17.06 -7.57
N LEU A 76 9.48 -18.40 -7.64
CA LEU A 76 9.50 -19.28 -6.47
C LEU A 76 10.90 -19.66 -5.96
N LYS A 77 11.99 -18.99 -6.32
CA LYS A 77 13.36 -19.39 -5.93
C LYS A 77 14.20 -18.35 -5.21
N GLY A 78 13.60 -17.31 -4.64
CA GLY A 78 14.32 -16.37 -3.78
C GLY A 78 14.40 -16.89 -2.35
N GLU A 79 15.59 -16.91 -1.73
CA GLU A 79 15.70 -17.07 -0.29
C GLU A 79 15.07 -15.85 0.39
N SER A 80 14.17 -16.10 1.33
CA SER A 80 13.51 -15.05 2.10
C SER A 80 14.53 -14.31 2.95
N ARG A 81 14.31 -13.01 3.17
CA ARG A 81 15.15 -12.18 4.07
C ARG A 81 15.26 -12.83 5.46
N PRO A 82 16.39 -12.66 6.17
CA PRO A 82 16.49 -13.08 7.57
C PRO A 82 15.41 -12.40 8.41
N GLU A 83 14.81 -13.15 9.33
CA GLU A 83 13.83 -12.58 10.27
C GLU A 83 14.56 -11.72 11.30
N TYR A 84 14.18 -10.44 11.43
CA TYR A 84 14.72 -9.51 12.42
C TYR A 84 13.69 -9.30 13.53
N TYR A 85 14.12 -9.48 14.78
CA TYR A 85 13.30 -9.22 15.96
C TYR A 85 13.92 -8.04 16.73
N ASP A 86 13.56 -6.81 16.32
CA ASP A 86 13.99 -5.60 17.04
C ASP A 86 12.81 -4.99 17.80
N PHE A 87 12.72 -5.33 19.07
CA PHE A 87 11.70 -4.79 19.97
C PHE A 87 11.98 -3.34 20.40
N ASP A 88 13.20 -2.82 20.19
CA ASP A 88 13.54 -1.42 20.51
C ASP A 88 13.03 -0.45 19.46
N LEU A 89 12.70 -0.94 18.27
CA LEU A 89 12.06 -0.17 17.21
C LEU A 89 10.76 0.49 17.69
N PHE A 90 10.03 -0.18 18.59
CA PHE A 90 8.73 0.24 19.09
C PHE A 90 8.84 1.15 20.35
N LYS A 91 10.02 1.34 20.92
CA LYS A 91 10.23 2.15 22.15
C LYS A 91 10.29 3.65 21.89
N ARG A 92 10.49 4.11 20.65
CA ARG A 92 10.59 5.54 20.31
C ARG A 92 9.26 6.29 20.27
N ILE A 93 8.14 5.57 20.42
CA ILE A 93 6.79 6.10 20.26
C ILE A 93 6.25 6.54 21.62
N GLU A 94 6.90 7.49 22.29
CA GLU A 94 6.42 8.06 23.56
C GLU A 94 5.28 9.09 23.41
N GLY A 95 4.73 9.31 22.21
CA GLY A 95 3.85 10.45 21.94
C GLY A 95 2.46 10.17 21.36
N THR A 96 2.09 8.93 21.04
CA THR A 96 0.87 8.65 20.26
C THR A 96 -0.29 8.05 21.09
N HIS A 97 -0.49 8.48 22.33
CA HIS A 97 -1.60 8.06 23.17
C HIS A 97 -3.01 8.30 22.55
N GLU A 98 -3.12 9.18 21.55
CA GLU A 98 -4.39 9.43 20.86
C GLU A 98 -4.84 8.27 19.97
N LEU A 99 -3.92 7.42 19.52
CA LEU A 99 -4.21 6.26 18.68
C LEU A 99 -4.41 4.97 19.47
N ASP A 100 -3.92 4.90 20.74
CA ASP A 100 -3.91 3.69 21.55
C ASP A 100 -5.33 3.18 21.87
N ASP A 101 -6.30 4.08 21.96
CA ASP A 101 -7.70 3.76 22.27
C ASP A 101 -8.56 3.55 21.00
N ARG A 102 -8.02 3.78 19.81
CA ARG A 102 -8.75 3.63 18.55
C ARG A 102 -8.74 2.20 18.05
N LEU A 103 -9.88 1.77 17.54
CA LEU A 103 -9.97 0.42 16.96
C LEU A 103 -9.10 0.29 15.71
N LEU A 104 -8.40 -0.82 15.58
CA LEU A 104 -7.61 -1.14 14.36
C LEU A 104 -8.45 -1.04 13.08
N SER A 105 -9.74 -1.37 13.15
CA SER A 105 -10.66 -1.27 12.01
C SER A 105 -10.96 0.17 11.57
N GLU A 106 -10.71 1.17 12.42
CA GLU A 106 -10.99 2.59 12.17
C GLU A 106 -9.74 3.38 11.77
N LEU A 107 -8.56 2.79 11.92
CA LEU A 107 -7.31 3.42 11.56
C LEU A 107 -7.05 3.35 10.04
N ALA A 108 -6.31 4.34 9.56
CA ALA A 108 -5.71 4.30 8.24
C ALA A 108 -4.28 3.76 8.35
N PHE A 109 -3.90 2.92 7.40
CA PHE A 109 -2.57 2.31 7.37
C PHE A 109 -1.88 2.58 6.04
N THR A 110 -0.56 2.77 6.11
CA THR A 110 0.33 2.67 4.96
C THR A 110 1.10 1.35 5.08
N VAL A 111 0.78 0.44 4.19
CA VAL A 111 1.50 -0.85 4.09
C VAL A 111 2.62 -0.68 3.10
N PHE A 112 3.85 -1.02 3.47
CA PHE A 112 5.00 -0.80 2.63
C PHE A 112 6.02 -1.94 2.70
N ASP A 113 6.88 -1.99 1.69
CA ASP A 113 8.04 -2.86 1.61
C ASP A 113 9.16 -2.13 0.85
N THR A 114 10.42 -2.56 1.04
CA THR A 114 11.58 -1.99 0.34
C THR A 114 12.39 -3.08 -0.34
N GLU A 115 12.92 -2.79 -1.53
CA GLU A 115 14.01 -3.58 -2.11
C GLU A 115 15.33 -2.85 -1.89
N THR A 116 16.40 -3.62 -1.67
CA THR A 116 17.69 -3.09 -1.23
C THR A 116 18.86 -3.70 -1.96
N THR A 117 20.02 -3.03 -1.93
CA THR A 117 21.26 -3.57 -2.50
C THR A 117 21.84 -4.75 -1.70
N GLY A 118 21.38 -4.94 -0.45
CA GLY A 118 21.82 -5.99 0.44
C GLY A 118 21.12 -5.92 1.79
N LEU A 119 21.59 -6.68 2.76
CA LEU A 119 20.92 -6.88 4.05
C LEU A 119 21.50 -6.04 5.20
N ASN A 120 22.60 -5.32 4.98
CA ASN A 120 23.37 -4.65 6.02
C ASN A 120 23.39 -3.13 5.84
N PRO A 121 22.34 -2.41 6.21
CA PRO A 121 22.27 -0.95 6.04
C PRO A 121 23.38 -0.23 6.83
N SER A 122 23.85 -0.79 7.96
CA SER A 122 24.97 -0.23 8.72
C SER A 122 26.32 -0.38 8.02
N GLU A 123 26.44 -1.27 7.03
CA GLU A 123 27.61 -1.46 6.18
C GLU A 123 27.51 -0.74 4.84
N GLY A 124 26.45 0.06 4.69
CA GLY A 124 26.24 0.94 3.55
C GLY A 124 25.33 0.36 2.47
N ASP A 125 24.57 -0.70 2.75
CA ASP A 125 23.52 -1.11 1.83
C ASP A 125 22.41 -0.06 1.75
N GLU A 126 21.78 0.05 0.60
CA GLU A 126 20.88 1.14 0.24
C GLU A 126 19.55 0.62 -0.30
N ILE A 127 18.48 1.41 -0.09
CA ILE A 127 17.16 1.16 -0.71
C ILE A 127 17.26 1.46 -2.20
N ILE A 128 16.68 0.58 -3.02
CA ILE A 128 16.56 0.73 -4.49
C ILE A 128 15.13 0.76 -4.99
N GLN A 129 14.16 0.38 -4.16
CA GLN A 129 12.73 0.56 -4.44
C GLN A 129 11.97 0.71 -3.13
N ILE A 130 10.96 1.57 -3.11
CA ILE A 130 9.94 1.63 -2.08
C ILE A 130 8.59 1.38 -2.74
N GLY A 131 7.87 0.36 -2.27
CA GLY A 131 6.50 0.09 -2.65
C GLY A 131 5.57 0.25 -1.48
N ALA A 132 4.46 0.98 -1.65
CA ALA A 132 3.48 1.13 -0.59
C ALA A 132 2.06 1.26 -1.13
N THR A 133 1.09 0.89 -0.31
CA THR A 133 -0.34 1.04 -0.57
C THR A 133 -1.07 1.41 0.71
N ARG A 134 -2.29 1.93 0.61
CA ARG A 134 -3.08 2.33 1.78
C ARG A 134 -4.20 1.35 2.09
N ILE A 135 -4.47 1.22 3.39
CA ILE A 135 -5.70 0.63 3.91
C ILE A 135 -6.50 1.73 4.59
N VAL A 136 -7.73 1.94 4.13
CA VAL A 136 -8.65 2.92 4.70
C VAL A 136 -10.02 2.26 4.85
N ASN A 137 -10.65 2.42 6.01
CA ASN A 137 -11.95 1.81 6.32
C ASN A 137 -11.98 0.28 6.06
N GLY A 138 -10.91 -0.41 6.41
CA GLY A 138 -10.79 -1.86 6.22
C GLY A 138 -10.67 -2.31 4.75
N LYS A 139 -10.32 -1.42 3.83
CA LYS A 139 -10.16 -1.73 2.40
C LYS A 139 -8.76 -1.37 1.93
N LEU A 140 -8.14 -2.31 1.22
CA LEU A 140 -6.86 -2.07 0.54
C LEU A 140 -7.09 -1.27 -0.74
N LEU A 141 -6.49 -0.09 -0.81
CA LEU A 141 -6.64 0.84 -1.93
C LEU A 141 -5.48 0.67 -2.93
N LYS A 142 -5.55 -0.35 -3.78
CA LYS A 142 -4.48 -0.68 -4.76
C LYS A 142 -4.21 0.45 -5.76
N SER A 143 -5.15 1.36 -5.98
CA SER A 143 -5.00 2.54 -6.83
C SER A 143 -4.31 3.71 -6.11
N GLU A 144 -4.29 3.74 -4.78
CA GLU A 144 -3.53 4.68 -3.98
C GLU A 144 -2.22 4.00 -3.56
N SER A 145 -1.25 4.00 -4.45
CA SER A 145 0.04 3.33 -4.26
C SER A 145 1.20 4.28 -4.49
N PHE A 146 2.27 4.00 -3.78
CA PHE A 146 3.59 4.59 -3.97
C PHE A 146 4.50 3.48 -4.49
N ASP A 147 5.06 3.66 -5.68
CA ASP A 147 5.97 2.68 -6.28
C ASP A 147 7.11 3.46 -6.97
N GLN A 148 8.26 3.51 -6.31
CA GLN A 148 9.35 4.35 -6.74
C GLN A 148 10.68 3.62 -6.67
N LEU A 149 11.35 3.50 -7.82
CA LEU A 149 12.76 3.10 -7.90
C LEU A 149 13.66 4.23 -7.38
N VAL A 150 14.75 3.86 -6.75
CA VAL A 150 15.70 4.77 -6.10
C VAL A 150 17.10 4.52 -6.65
N ASP A 151 17.81 5.57 -7.06
CA ASP A 151 19.23 5.48 -7.35
C ASP A 151 20.02 5.35 -6.03
N PRO A 152 20.64 4.19 -5.76
CA PRO A 152 21.39 3.96 -4.51
C PRO A 152 22.72 4.71 -4.45
N LEU A 153 23.12 5.39 -5.53
CA LEU A 153 24.42 6.05 -5.68
C LEU A 153 25.61 5.11 -5.43
N ARG A 154 25.41 3.81 -5.65
CA ARG A 154 26.41 2.75 -5.51
C ARG A 154 26.12 1.62 -6.51
N GLU A 155 27.09 0.73 -6.67
CA GLU A 155 26.92 -0.46 -7.50
C GLU A 155 25.89 -1.42 -6.90
N LEU A 156 25.04 -1.99 -7.75
CA LEU A 156 24.05 -3.00 -7.38
C LEU A 156 24.69 -4.39 -7.49
N PRO A 157 24.77 -5.17 -6.39
CA PRO A 157 25.29 -6.52 -6.42
C PRO A 157 24.44 -7.45 -7.30
N GLU A 158 25.07 -8.29 -8.10
CA GLU A 158 24.37 -9.27 -8.95
C GLU A 158 23.50 -10.25 -8.12
N ALA A 159 23.91 -10.55 -6.89
CA ALA A 159 23.17 -11.41 -5.99
C ALA A 159 21.80 -10.80 -5.64
N SER A 160 21.73 -9.50 -5.39
CA SER A 160 20.48 -8.78 -5.10
C SER A 160 19.58 -8.72 -6.32
N THR A 161 20.14 -8.43 -7.49
CA THR A 161 19.40 -8.45 -8.78
C THR A 161 18.70 -9.80 -9.03
N LYS A 162 19.32 -10.91 -8.65
CA LYS A 162 18.73 -12.25 -8.80
C LYS A 162 17.51 -12.47 -7.89
N ILE A 163 17.41 -11.71 -6.80
CA ILE A 163 16.30 -11.81 -5.83
C ILE A 163 15.10 -10.96 -6.31
N HIS A 164 15.31 -9.67 -6.52
CA HIS A 164 14.23 -8.71 -6.80
C HIS A 164 14.07 -8.37 -8.29
N GLY A 165 14.99 -8.82 -9.15
CA GLY A 165 14.91 -8.60 -10.61
C GLY A 165 15.20 -7.18 -11.08
N ILE A 166 15.46 -6.22 -10.18
CA ILE A 166 15.83 -4.86 -10.53
C ILE A 166 17.26 -4.88 -11.05
N THR A 167 17.48 -4.34 -12.26
CA THR A 167 18.81 -4.28 -12.88
C THR A 167 19.43 -2.89 -12.73
N PRO A 168 20.76 -2.76 -12.83
CA PRO A 168 21.42 -1.45 -12.80
C PRO A 168 20.86 -0.47 -13.82
N GLU A 169 20.47 -0.94 -15.01
CA GLU A 169 19.91 -0.11 -16.08
C GLU A 169 18.57 0.51 -15.69
N MET A 170 17.75 -0.18 -14.89
CA MET A 170 16.47 0.32 -14.39
C MET A 170 16.67 1.47 -13.39
N LEU A 171 17.79 1.54 -12.71
CA LEU A 171 18.13 2.56 -11.72
C LEU A 171 18.75 3.80 -12.34
N VAL A 172 19.18 3.73 -13.60
CA VAL A 172 19.78 4.89 -14.29
C VAL A 172 18.75 6.03 -14.41
N GLY A 173 19.11 7.20 -13.85
CA GLY A 173 18.26 8.38 -13.89
C GLY A 173 17.12 8.39 -12.89
N GLN A 174 17.03 7.39 -12.02
CA GLN A 174 16.06 7.41 -10.90
C GLN A 174 16.48 8.46 -9.85
N PRO A 175 15.51 8.99 -9.09
CA PRO A 175 15.82 9.95 -8.05
C PRO A 175 16.60 9.28 -6.90
N PRO A 176 17.55 10.00 -6.26
CA PRO A 176 18.23 9.51 -5.07
C PRO A 176 17.29 9.53 -3.86
N MET A 177 17.65 8.78 -2.81
CA MET A 177 16.86 8.64 -1.58
C MET A 177 16.50 10.00 -0.93
N SER A 178 17.37 10.99 -1.02
CA SER A 178 17.12 12.35 -0.51
C SER A 178 15.91 13.05 -1.14
N LYS A 179 15.47 12.60 -2.34
CA LYS A 179 14.26 13.09 -3.01
C LYS A 179 13.05 12.17 -2.80
N VAL A 180 13.30 10.87 -2.71
CA VAL A 180 12.23 9.88 -2.57
C VAL A 180 11.68 9.84 -1.15
N LEU A 181 12.55 9.95 -0.14
CA LEU A 181 12.16 9.87 1.26
C LEU A 181 11.11 10.92 1.67
N PRO A 182 11.24 12.21 1.29
CA PRO A 182 10.21 13.21 1.57
C PRO A 182 8.86 12.87 0.94
N ALA A 183 8.87 12.34 -0.27
CA ALA A 183 7.64 11.96 -0.97
C ALA A 183 6.97 10.74 -0.32
N PHE A 184 7.76 9.75 0.10
CA PHE A 184 7.25 8.60 0.84
C PHE A 184 6.73 9.00 2.22
N HIS A 185 7.43 9.87 2.94
CA HIS A 185 6.99 10.39 4.23
C HIS A 185 5.63 11.12 4.09
N ALA A 186 5.47 11.99 3.09
CA ALA A 186 4.20 12.66 2.81
C ALA A 186 3.09 11.67 2.41
N PHE A 187 3.43 10.58 1.71
CA PHE A 187 2.47 9.52 1.41
C PHE A 187 2.03 8.78 2.68
N ALA A 188 2.90 8.59 3.65
CA ALA A 188 2.64 7.88 4.90
C ALA A 188 2.11 8.78 6.04
N GLU A 189 1.98 10.09 5.80
CA GLU A 189 1.49 11.04 6.80
C GLU A 189 0.09 10.65 7.31
N ASP A 190 -0.14 10.83 8.60
CA ASP A 190 -1.40 10.53 9.31
C ASP A 190 -1.85 9.06 9.25
N THR A 191 -0.94 8.12 9.02
CA THR A 191 -1.24 6.69 9.01
C THR A 191 -0.37 5.89 9.98
N VAL A 192 -0.83 4.70 10.37
CA VAL A 192 -0.01 3.68 11.02
C VAL A 192 0.76 2.92 9.93
N LEU A 193 2.07 2.75 10.13
CA LEU A 193 2.90 1.99 9.20
C LEU A 193 2.70 0.49 9.41
N VAL A 194 2.64 -0.27 8.33
CA VAL A 194 2.56 -1.73 8.36
C VAL A 194 3.60 -2.30 7.40
N ALA A 195 4.41 -3.23 7.87
CA ALA A 195 5.33 -3.97 7.02
C ALA A 195 5.45 -5.42 7.48
N HIS A 196 6.05 -6.26 6.65
CA HIS A 196 6.38 -7.62 7.02
C HIS A 196 7.87 -7.71 7.37
N ASN A 197 8.22 -8.09 8.61
CA ASN A 197 9.58 -7.98 9.13
C ASN A 197 10.03 -6.50 9.18
N ALA A 198 9.15 -5.65 9.71
CA ALA A 198 9.23 -4.19 9.68
C ALA A 198 10.55 -3.62 10.22
N ALA A 199 11.21 -4.31 11.15
CA ALA A 199 12.49 -3.89 11.71
C ALA A 199 13.56 -3.75 10.63
N PHE A 200 13.52 -4.57 9.59
CA PHE A 200 14.44 -4.50 8.46
C PHE A 200 14.26 -3.18 7.69
N ASP A 201 13.06 -2.92 7.19
CA ASP A 201 12.76 -1.75 6.37
C ASP A 201 12.93 -0.44 7.16
N MET A 202 12.42 -0.43 8.39
CA MET A 202 12.55 0.73 9.28
C MET A 202 14.00 1.07 9.60
N ARG A 203 14.89 0.07 9.69
CA ARG A 203 16.32 0.32 9.93
C ARG A 203 16.96 1.10 8.78
N PHE A 204 16.62 0.79 7.53
CA PHE A 204 17.07 1.55 6.36
C PHE A 204 16.54 2.99 6.39
N LEU A 205 15.27 3.18 6.73
CA LEU A 205 14.66 4.52 6.82
C LEU A 205 15.31 5.35 7.94
N GLN A 206 15.50 4.78 9.13
CA GLN A 206 16.09 5.45 10.29
C GLN A 206 17.52 5.94 10.02
N LEU A 207 18.33 5.18 9.30
CA LEU A 207 19.69 5.60 8.96
C LEU A 207 19.74 6.79 7.99
N LYS A 208 18.60 7.15 7.36
CA LYS A 208 18.50 8.37 6.53
C LYS A 208 18.01 9.59 7.29
N GLU A 209 17.56 9.45 8.54
CA GLU A 209 17.05 10.56 9.35
C GLU A 209 18.09 11.67 9.51
N GLU A 210 19.34 11.34 9.89
CA GLU A 210 20.40 12.32 10.10
C GLU A 210 20.73 13.13 8.85
N GLY A 211 20.73 12.45 7.67
CA GLY A 211 21.08 13.10 6.41
C GLY A 211 19.95 13.88 5.76
N THR A 212 18.69 13.57 6.07
CA THR A 212 17.50 14.16 5.43
C THR A 212 16.68 15.04 6.36
N GLY A 213 16.83 14.90 7.67
CA GLY A 213 15.98 15.52 8.68
C GLY A 213 14.55 14.99 8.73
N ILE A 214 14.28 13.88 8.06
CA ILE A 214 12.96 13.24 8.01
C ILE A 214 12.96 12.06 8.97
N CYS A 215 12.04 12.09 9.93
CA CYS A 215 11.86 11.05 10.92
C CYS A 215 10.48 10.38 10.75
N PHE A 216 10.45 9.05 10.80
CA PHE A 216 9.22 8.28 10.83
C PHE A 216 8.91 7.96 12.29
N ASP A 217 8.03 8.75 12.88
CA ASP A 217 7.59 8.66 14.28
C ASP A 217 6.20 8.03 14.42
N GLN A 218 5.58 7.62 13.29
CA GLN A 218 4.30 6.91 13.29
C GLN A 218 4.44 5.53 13.95
N PRO A 219 3.35 5.03 14.58
CA PRO A 219 3.29 3.64 15.03
C PRO A 219 3.57 2.66 13.88
N VAL A 220 4.27 1.58 14.19
CA VAL A 220 4.63 0.53 13.22
C VAL A 220 4.03 -0.79 13.67
N LEU A 221 3.33 -1.50 12.79
CA LEU A 221 2.85 -2.86 13.00
C LEU A 221 3.62 -3.82 12.11
N ASP A 222 4.09 -4.90 12.69
CA ASP A 222 4.83 -5.94 11.99
C ASP A 222 3.98 -7.20 11.83
N THR A 223 3.63 -7.55 10.59
CA THR A 223 2.81 -8.74 10.31
C THR A 223 3.51 -10.05 10.63
N LEU A 224 4.86 -10.10 10.67
CA LEU A 224 5.60 -11.25 11.15
C LEU A 224 5.33 -11.46 12.64
N LEU A 225 5.48 -10.41 13.46
CA LEU A 225 5.23 -10.47 14.90
C LEU A 225 3.76 -10.75 15.22
N LEU A 226 2.83 -10.10 14.50
CA LEU A 226 1.40 -10.37 14.65
C LEU A 226 1.05 -11.83 14.31
N SER A 227 1.69 -12.40 13.28
CA SER A 227 1.52 -13.82 12.96
C SER A 227 2.04 -14.73 14.06
N ALA A 228 3.14 -14.38 14.71
CA ALA A 228 3.68 -15.15 15.84
C ALA A 228 2.73 -15.11 17.06
N VAL A 229 2.06 -13.98 17.28
CA VAL A 229 1.03 -13.85 18.34
C VAL A 229 -0.21 -14.68 18.01
N LEU A 230 -0.71 -14.60 16.76
CA LEU A 230 -1.91 -15.33 16.33
C LEU A 230 -1.69 -16.85 16.26
N HIS A 231 -0.50 -17.27 15.86
CA HIS A 231 -0.18 -18.67 15.55
C HIS A 231 1.15 -19.10 16.15
N PRO A 232 1.31 -19.11 17.50
CA PRO A 232 2.58 -19.33 18.16
C PRO A 232 3.17 -20.74 17.95
N SER A 233 2.38 -21.68 17.49
CA SER A 233 2.80 -23.07 17.21
C SER A 233 3.30 -23.29 15.78
N GLN A 234 3.26 -22.27 14.93
CA GLN A 234 3.73 -22.39 13.55
C GLN A 234 5.25 -22.25 13.47
N GLU A 235 5.87 -23.08 12.63
CA GLU A 235 7.34 -23.10 12.45
C GLU A 235 7.84 -21.92 11.59
N SER A 236 6.97 -21.32 10.77
CA SER A 236 7.35 -20.23 9.87
C SER A 236 6.32 -19.11 9.88
N HIS A 237 6.83 -17.89 10.01
CA HIS A 237 6.08 -16.64 9.92
C HIS A 237 6.51 -15.81 8.71
N ARG A 238 7.16 -16.40 7.72
CA ARG A 238 7.48 -15.76 6.44
C ARG A 238 6.22 -15.40 5.68
N LEU A 239 6.28 -14.36 4.88
CA LEU A 239 5.12 -13.83 4.16
C LEU A 239 4.41 -14.89 3.32
N GLU A 240 5.17 -15.80 2.69
CA GLU A 240 4.62 -16.91 1.91
C GLU A 240 3.78 -17.86 2.77
N ALA A 241 4.36 -18.29 3.90
CA ALA A 241 3.70 -19.25 4.80
C ALA A 241 2.42 -18.64 5.42
N ILE A 242 2.46 -17.36 5.75
CA ILE A 242 1.29 -16.64 6.27
C ILE A 242 0.22 -16.49 5.17
N SER A 243 0.64 -16.10 3.97
CA SER A 243 -0.26 -15.92 2.83
C SER A 243 -0.99 -17.21 2.46
N GLU A 244 -0.27 -18.33 2.40
CA GLU A 244 -0.86 -19.65 2.16
C GLU A 244 -1.87 -20.00 3.26
N ARG A 245 -1.49 -19.85 4.53
CA ARG A 245 -2.34 -20.12 5.69
C ARG A 245 -3.62 -19.29 5.69
N MET A 246 -3.51 -18.04 5.28
CA MET A 246 -4.65 -17.10 5.23
C MET A 246 -5.38 -17.12 3.89
N GLY A 247 -4.96 -17.93 2.92
CA GLY A 247 -5.57 -18.02 1.60
C GLY A 247 -5.44 -16.72 0.81
N VAL A 248 -4.31 -16.01 0.95
CA VAL A 248 -3.96 -14.83 0.15
C VAL A 248 -3.18 -15.28 -1.07
N ASN A 249 -3.62 -14.85 -2.25
CA ASN A 249 -2.89 -15.12 -3.48
C ASN A 249 -1.66 -14.23 -3.57
N ILE A 250 -0.51 -14.86 -3.75
CA ILE A 250 0.76 -14.16 -3.92
C ILE A 250 0.91 -13.81 -5.39
N MET A 251 0.85 -12.52 -5.72
CA MET A 251 1.10 -12.00 -7.05
C MET A 251 2.15 -10.89 -6.97
N GLY A 252 3.11 -10.89 -7.90
CA GLY A 252 4.12 -9.83 -7.99
C GLY A 252 5.20 -9.86 -6.90
N ARG A 253 5.53 -11.05 -6.36
CA ARG A 253 6.61 -11.26 -5.38
C ARG A 253 7.96 -10.72 -5.88
N HIS A 254 8.76 -10.25 -4.91
CA HIS A 254 10.05 -9.61 -5.13
C HIS A 254 9.96 -8.30 -5.96
N THR A 255 8.82 -7.62 -5.82
CA THR A 255 8.70 -6.19 -6.10
C THR A 255 8.14 -5.53 -4.86
N ALA A 256 8.71 -4.41 -4.44
CA ALA A 256 8.30 -3.75 -3.20
C ALA A 256 6.78 -3.48 -3.16
N ILE A 257 6.17 -3.05 -4.27
CA ILE A 257 4.71 -2.83 -4.32
C ILE A 257 3.92 -4.14 -4.26
N GLY A 258 4.40 -5.22 -4.88
CA GLY A 258 3.75 -6.53 -4.84
C GLY A 258 3.74 -7.09 -3.43
N ASP A 259 4.86 -7.03 -2.73
CA ASP A 259 5.00 -7.53 -1.36
C ASP A 259 4.22 -6.64 -0.36
N ALA A 260 4.16 -5.32 -0.57
CA ALA A 260 3.29 -4.42 0.20
C ALA A 260 1.80 -4.76 0.03
N ILE A 261 1.33 -5.06 -1.19
CA ILE A 261 -0.07 -5.46 -1.44
C ILE A 261 -0.39 -6.78 -0.73
N VAL A 262 0.47 -7.80 -0.86
CA VAL A 262 0.30 -9.10 -0.20
C VAL A 262 0.28 -8.94 1.32
N THR A 263 1.21 -8.15 1.86
CA THR A 263 1.27 -7.81 3.29
C THR A 263 -0.02 -7.13 3.76
N GLY A 264 -0.57 -6.21 2.97
CA GLY A 264 -1.83 -5.54 3.27
C GLY A 264 -3.03 -6.49 3.27
N GLU A 265 -3.11 -7.41 2.31
CA GLU A 265 -4.17 -8.43 2.27
C GLU A 265 -4.07 -9.41 3.45
N VAL A 266 -2.86 -9.80 3.84
CA VAL A 266 -2.59 -10.61 5.03
C VAL A 266 -3.01 -9.85 6.29
N PHE A 267 -2.57 -8.60 6.44
CA PHE A 267 -2.90 -7.78 7.61
C PHE A 267 -4.41 -7.59 7.79
N LEU A 268 -5.16 -7.32 6.71
CA LEU A 268 -6.62 -7.22 6.75
C LEU A 268 -7.29 -8.51 7.26
N ARG A 269 -6.70 -9.67 7.01
CA ARG A 269 -7.20 -10.95 7.53
C ARG A 269 -6.77 -11.22 8.97
N MET A 270 -5.70 -10.59 9.44
CA MET A 270 -5.26 -10.67 10.83
C MET A 270 -6.16 -9.85 11.77
N ILE A 271 -6.66 -8.69 11.34
CA ILE A 271 -7.48 -7.79 12.17
C ILE A 271 -8.65 -8.51 12.87
N PRO A 272 -9.53 -9.27 12.17
CA PRO A 272 -10.62 -9.99 12.83
C PRO A 272 -10.12 -11.07 13.79
N LEU A 273 -9.03 -11.76 13.47
CA LEU A 273 -8.45 -12.79 14.34
C LEU A 273 -7.85 -12.17 15.62
N LEU A 274 -7.19 -11.03 15.51
CA LEU A 274 -6.73 -10.26 16.66
C LEU A 274 -7.90 -9.82 17.56
N ALA A 275 -8.98 -9.36 16.95
CA ALA A 275 -10.19 -8.95 17.67
C ALA A 275 -10.85 -10.13 18.44
N GLU A 276 -10.82 -11.36 17.89
CA GLU A 276 -11.27 -12.57 18.58
C GLU A 276 -10.40 -12.91 19.80
N MET A 277 -9.11 -12.58 19.77
CA MET A 277 -8.19 -12.70 20.90
C MET A 277 -8.32 -11.55 21.91
N GLY A 278 -9.19 -10.57 21.65
CA GLY A 278 -9.39 -9.39 22.51
C GLY A 278 -8.44 -8.23 22.17
N ILE A 279 -7.58 -8.35 21.16
CA ILE A 279 -6.68 -7.30 20.70
C ILE A 279 -7.44 -6.49 19.63
N ARG A 280 -7.91 -5.30 20.00
CA ARG A 280 -8.77 -4.47 19.13
C ARG A 280 -8.17 -3.10 18.83
N THR A 281 -7.26 -2.65 19.69
CA THR A 281 -6.59 -1.35 19.64
C THR A 281 -5.09 -1.54 19.60
#